data_44d1dcd93023c4030ed451c1fbd3d586
#
_entry.id   44d1dcd93023c4030ed451c1fbd3d586
#
_cell.length_a   1.000
_cell.length_b   1.000
_cell.length_c   1.000
_cell.angle_alpha   90.00
_cell.angle_beta   90.00
_cell.angle_gamma   90.00
#
_symmetry.space_group_name_H-M   'P 1'
#
loop_
_entity.id
_entity.type
_entity.pdbx_description
1 polymer ?
#
loop_
_entity_poly.entity_id
_entity_poly.type
_entity_poly.pdbx_seq_one_letter_code
_entity_poly.pdbx_strand_id
1 'polypeptide(L)'
;MELWILAALANPLVFSIVTLVDKKVLSGFGMPLPSFNLWVGGSQGIFATIVLLNNFPSGVDFVVLVQAWSIGVLQAFTLIFMFWMLKREDPSRVIPAMQTSPIYVALLAWLIFGESLSAWHWLAVMLAVGGSILSSVTVGSAGSTGRLVFQPLFLLLALGALLMASSQLITKAIIDDLSTLHIVSIRGLGLFTVMAIVFARPDALRTLGKFLKQPKKAPWIIVAEGVMPFNGHLLITYAIGKGPVALVSALGGARPIFVFSLTALGTWLAPKLVFEKFTRVSMLL
;
A
#
# COMPACT_ATOMS: atom_id res chain seq x y z
N MET A 1 -1.61 -20.68 -16.11
CA MET A 1 -1.51 -19.86 -14.88
C MET A 1 -2.82 -19.12 -14.73
N GLU A 2 -3.47 -19.18 -13.60
CA GLU A 2 -4.76 -18.52 -13.40
C GLU A 2 -4.60 -17.00 -13.39
N LEU A 3 -5.52 -16.28 -14.05
CA LEU A 3 -5.43 -14.82 -14.22
C LEU A 3 -5.33 -14.03 -12.90
N TRP A 4 -5.94 -14.56 -11.83
CA TRP A 4 -5.87 -13.91 -10.52
C TRP A 4 -4.45 -13.92 -9.92
N ILE A 5 -3.63 -14.94 -10.22
CA ILE A 5 -2.22 -15.00 -9.76
C ILE A 5 -1.41 -13.91 -10.47
N LEU A 6 -1.65 -13.72 -11.78
CA LEU A 6 -1.00 -12.63 -12.52
C LEU A 6 -1.40 -11.26 -11.96
N ALA A 7 -2.68 -11.06 -11.68
CA ALA A 7 -3.18 -9.83 -11.08
C ALA A 7 -2.59 -9.59 -9.68
N ALA A 8 -2.50 -10.65 -8.85
CA ALA A 8 -1.91 -10.59 -7.53
C ALA A 8 -0.41 -10.26 -7.54
N LEU A 9 0.35 -10.70 -8.57
CA LEU A 9 1.76 -10.35 -8.76
C LEU A 9 1.97 -8.99 -9.44
N ALA A 10 1.07 -8.59 -10.33
CA ALA A 10 1.13 -7.28 -10.96
C ALA A 10 0.88 -6.14 -9.98
N ASN A 11 0.02 -6.36 -8.97
CA ASN A 11 -0.24 -5.38 -7.93
C ASN A 11 1.03 -4.90 -7.18
N PRO A 12 1.85 -5.78 -6.57
CA PRO A 12 3.08 -5.36 -5.90
C PRO A 12 4.10 -4.73 -6.85
N LEU A 13 4.14 -5.12 -8.12
CA LEU A 13 4.97 -4.48 -9.13
C LEU A 13 4.53 -3.02 -9.37
N VAL A 14 3.23 -2.78 -9.58
CA VAL A 14 2.67 -1.42 -9.73
C VAL A 14 3.00 -0.57 -8.51
N PHE A 15 2.73 -1.06 -7.30
CA PHE A 15 3.02 -0.31 -6.07
C PHE A 15 4.52 -0.15 -5.78
N SER A 16 5.38 -0.99 -6.34
CA SER A 16 6.83 -0.79 -6.26
C SER A 16 7.26 0.42 -7.09
N ILE A 17 6.71 0.59 -8.29
CA ILE A 17 6.94 1.78 -9.12
C ILE A 17 6.41 3.03 -8.41
N VAL A 18 5.19 2.97 -7.86
CA VAL A 18 4.61 4.06 -7.05
C VAL A 18 5.57 4.46 -5.93
N THR A 19 6.07 3.51 -5.15
CA THR A 19 7.01 3.79 -4.04
C THR A 19 8.28 4.54 -4.48
N LEU A 20 8.84 4.17 -5.63
CA LEU A 20 10.03 4.85 -6.16
C LEU A 20 9.73 6.30 -6.57
N VAL A 21 8.53 6.52 -7.15
CA VAL A 21 8.09 7.87 -7.50
C VAL A 21 7.74 8.68 -6.26
N ASP A 22 7.11 8.09 -5.24
CA ASP A 22 6.83 8.75 -3.95
C ASP A 22 8.09 9.29 -3.32
N LYS A 23 9.15 8.47 -3.30
CA LYS A 23 10.45 8.90 -2.81
C LYS A 23 10.98 10.11 -3.60
N LYS A 24 10.83 10.10 -4.92
CA LYS A 24 11.20 11.22 -5.78
C LYS A 24 10.37 12.47 -5.48
N VAL A 25 9.06 12.33 -5.29
CA VAL A 25 8.15 13.45 -5.03
C VAL A 25 8.42 14.04 -3.64
N LEU A 26 8.52 13.20 -2.62
CA LEU A 26 8.70 13.64 -1.24
C LEU A 26 10.10 14.19 -0.98
N SER A 27 11.15 13.44 -1.36
CA SER A 27 12.54 13.79 -1.07
C SER A 27 13.18 14.63 -2.18
N GLY A 28 12.94 14.27 -3.45
CA GLY A 28 13.56 14.94 -4.60
C GLY A 28 12.91 16.28 -4.94
N PHE A 29 11.59 16.36 -4.90
CA PHE A 29 10.87 17.59 -5.18
C PHE A 29 10.49 18.37 -3.92
N GLY A 30 10.68 17.78 -2.72
CA GLY A 30 10.45 18.41 -1.44
C GLY A 30 8.96 18.70 -1.14
N MET A 31 8.05 17.86 -1.61
CA MET A 31 6.62 18.05 -1.35
C MET A 31 6.29 17.79 0.12
N PRO A 32 5.62 18.73 0.83
CA PRO A 32 5.21 18.51 2.21
C PRO A 32 4.20 17.35 2.33
N LEU A 33 4.36 16.52 3.37
CA LEU A 33 3.49 15.36 3.61
C LEU A 33 1.98 15.70 3.66
N PRO A 34 1.52 16.80 4.27
CA PRO A 34 0.09 17.13 4.24
C PRO A 34 -0.44 17.32 2.81
N SER A 35 0.30 18.01 1.95
CA SER A 35 -0.07 18.22 0.55
C SER A 35 -0.01 16.93 -0.25
N PHE A 36 0.95 16.07 0.03
CA PHE A 36 1.08 14.76 -0.60
C PHE A 36 -0.09 13.84 -0.23
N ASN A 37 -0.38 13.68 1.07
CA ASN A 37 -1.51 12.86 1.53
C ASN A 37 -2.85 13.38 1.00
N LEU A 38 -3.03 14.69 0.95
CA LEU A 38 -4.23 15.31 0.39
C LEU A 38 -4.38 14.96 -1.10
N TRP A 39 -3.28 14.90 -1.86
CA TRP A 39 -3.32 14.45 -3.25
C TRP A 39 -3.60 12.96 -3.38
N VAL A 40 -2.98 12.12 -2.55
CA VAL A 40 -3.25 10.66 -2.52
C VAL A 40 -4.74 10.38 -2.34
N GLY A 41 -5.37 11.01 -1.34
CA GLY A 41 -6.82 10.90 -1.14
C GLY A 41 -7.61 11.56 -2.27
N GLY A 42 -7.25 12.78 -2.66
CA GLY A 42 -7.95 13.58 -3.66
C GLY A 42 -8.00 12.91 -5.04
N SER A 43 -6.91 12.33 -5.49
CA SER A 43 -6.85 11.60 -6.77
C SER A 43 -7.78 10.40 -6.78
N GLN A 44 -7.79 9.59 -5.70
CA GLN A 44 -8.69 8.45 -5.57
C GLN A 44 -10.16 8.90 -5.48
N GLY A 45 -10.43 10.01 -4.78
CA GLY A 45 -11.76 10.63 -4.74
C GLY A 45 -12.24 11.11 -6.10
N ILE A 46 -11.37 11.71 -6.92
CA ILE A 46 -11.69 12.14 -8.30
C ILE A 46 -12.06 10.91 -9.16
N PHE A 47 -11.23 9.87 -9.19
CA PHE A 47 -11.54 8.65 -9.93
C PHE A 47 -12.84 8.01 -9.47
N ALA A 48 -13.04 7.91 -8.16
CA ALA A 48 -14.27 7.39 -7.56
C ALA A 48 -15.49 8.19 -8.02
N THR A 49 -15.43 9.51 -7.96
CA THR A 49 -16.54 10.39 -8.38
C THR A 49 -16.84 10.20 -9.87
N ILE A 50 -15.82 10.16 -10.72
CA ILE A 50 -16.03 9.96 -12.18
C ILE A 50 -16.74 8.63 -12.43
N VAL A 51 -16.30 7.53 -11.79
CA VAL A 51 -16.91 6.21 -11.97
C VAL A 51 -18.35 6.18 -11.46
N LEU A 52 -18.58 6.68 -10.24
CA LEU A 52 -19.90 6.60 -9.59
C LEU A 52 -20.93 7.53 -10.22
N LEU A 53 -20.54 8.68 -10.78
CA LEU A 53 -21.45 9.54 -11.54
C LEU A 53 -21.89 8.91 -12.86
N ASN A 54 -21.05 8.09 -13.49
CA ASN A 54 -21.39 7.39 -14.72
C ASN A 54 -22.09 6.05 -14.51
N ASN A 55 -21.78 5.37 -13.40
CA ASN A 55 -22.31 4.04 -13.10
C ASN A 55 -22.41 3.85 -11.59
N PHE A 56 -23.52 4.29 -10.99
CA PHE A 56 -23.78 4.08 -9.57
C PHE A 56 -24.38 2.68 -9.35
N PRO A 57 -23.91 1.89 -8.34
CA PRO A 57 -24.47 0.58 -8.05
C PRO A 57 -25.89 0.71 -7.48
N SER A 58 -26.91 0.43 -8.32
CA SER A 58 -28.31 0.43 -7.92
C SER A 58 -28.71 -0.92 -7.33
N GLY A 59 -29.59 -0.89 -6.31
CA GLY A 59 -30.12 -2.12 -5.69
C GLY A 59 -29.16 -2.83 -4.73
N VAL A 60 -28.04 -2.22 -4.35
CA VAL A 60 -27.10 -2.76 -3.37
C VAL A 60 -27.48 -2.29 -1.98
N ASP A 61 -27.39 -3.17 -0.99
CA ASP A 61 -27.65 -2.86 0.41
C ASP A 61 -26.71 -1.73 0.90
N PHE A 62 -27.26 -0.79 1.64
CA PHE A 62 -26.52 0.31 2.26
C PHE A 62 -25.35 -0.19 3.14
N VAL A 63 -25.51 -1.31 3.83
CA VAL A 63 -24.46 -1.91 4.66
C VAL A 63 -23.24 -2.27 3.81
N VAL A 64 -23.43 -2.84 2.62
CA VAL A 64 -22.36 -3.19 1.69
C VAL A 64 -21.62 -1.94 1.19
N LEU A 65 -22.36 -0.85 0.92
CA LEU A 65 -21.74 0.43 0.53
C LEU A 65 -20.88 1.02 1.66
N VAL A 66 -21.37 0.94 2.91
CA VAL A 66 -20.62 1.37 4.11
C VAL A 66 -19.37 0.50 4.31
N GLN A 67 -19.49 -0.81 4.10
CA GLN A 67 -18.35 -1.73 4.16
C GLN A 67 -17.30 -1.36 3.08
N ALA A 68 -17.70 -1.14 1.84
CA ALA A 68 -16.81 -0.71 0.77
C ALA A 68 -16.13 0.64 1.08
N TRP A 69 -16.84 1.59 1.65
CA TRP A 69 -16.31 2.88 2.10
C TRP A 69 -15.32 2.70 3.26
N SER A 70 -15.63 1.82 4.23
CA SER A 70 -14.77 1.54 5.40
C SER A 70 -13.40 0.96 5.01
N ILE A 71 -13.30 0.20 3.90
CA ILE A 71 -12.03 -0.27 3.35
C ILE A 71 -11.08 0.91 3.12
N GLY A 72 -11.59 1.99 2.52
CA GLY A 72 -10.82 3.21 2.27
C GLY A 72 -10.42 3.94 3.55
N VAL A 73 -11.31 3.99 4.54
CA VAL A 73 -11.03 4.57 5.86
C VAL A 73 -9.89 3.82 6.56
N LEU A 74 -9.95 2.49 6.62
CA LEU A 74 -8.90 1.66 7.20
C LEU A 74 -7.56 1.85 6.48
N GLN A 75 -7.60 1.93 5.15
CA GLN A 75 -6.41 2.18 4.36
C GLN A 75 -5.83 3.59 4.61
N ALA A 76 -6.67 4.61 4.78
CA ALA A 76 -6.20 5.96 5.10
C ALA A 76 -5.43 5.99 6.42
N PHE A 77 -5.94 5.35 7.47
CA PHE A 77 -5.22 5.24 8.75
C PHE A 77 -3.90 4.47 8.60
N THR A 78 -3.91 3.38 7.83
CA THR A 78 -2.69 2.61 7.52
C THR A 78 -1.62 3.51 6.86
N LEU A 79 -2.00 4.30 5.85
CA LEU A 79 -1.09 5.21 5.15
C LEU A 79 -0.60 6.34 6.07
N ILE A 80 -1.48 6.93 6.89
CA ILE A 80 -1.11 7.96 7.87
C ILE A 80 -0.07 7.42 8.84
N PHE A 81 -0.29 6.22 9.41
CA PHE A 81 0.68 5.57 10.31
C PHE A 81 1.99 5.28 9.59
N MET A 82 1.94 4.73 8.38
CA MET A 82 3.13 4.43 7.58
C MET A 82 3.97 5.69 7.33
N PHE A 83 3.36 6.77 6.82
CA PHE A 83 4.09 8.01 6.53
C PHE A 83 4.56 8.73 7.80
N TRP A 84 3.80 8.65 8.90
CA TRP A 84 4.22 9.19 10.19
C TRP A 84 5.46 8.46 10.74
N MET A 85 5.51 7.15 10.55
CA MET A 85 6.66 6.31 10.90
C MET A 85 7.87 6.56 10.02
N LEU A 86 7.69 6.68 8.69
CA LEU A 86 8.76 6.96 7.73
C LEU A 86 9.46 8.31 7.98
N LYS A 87 8.84 9.22 8.75
CA LYS A 87 9.50 10.44 9.23
C LYS A 87 10.46 10.23 10.40
N ARG A 88 10.36 9.12 11.12
CA ARG A 88 11.08 8.85 12.37
C ARG A 88 12.02 7.66 12.28
N GLU A 89 11.71 6.72 11.40
CA GLU A 89 12.44 5.49 11.21
C GLU A 89 12.79 5.28 9.75
N ASP A 90 13.82 4.48 9.50
CA ASP A 90 14.25 4.15 8.15
C ASP A 90 13.19 3.30 7.42
N PRO A 91 13.01 3.50 6.11
CA PRO A 91 12.09 2.69 5.29
C PRO A 91 12.37 1.18 5.39
N SER A 92 13.63 0.80 5.56
CA SER A 92 14.06 -0.59 5.74
C SER A 92 13.48 -1.27 6.99
N ARG A 93 13.01 -0.51 7.98
CA ARG A 93 12.32 -1.02 9.17
C ARG A 93 10.81 -0.93 9.08
N VAL A 94 10.30 0.15 8.51
CA VAL A 94 8.86 0.44 8.45
C VAL A 94 8.16 -0.46 7.44
N ILE A 95 8.70 -0.57 6.22
CA ILE A 95 8.05 -1.33 5.15
C ILE A 95 7.94 -2.82 5.47
N PRO A 96 8.98 -3.52 5.92
CA PRO A 96 8.86 -4.92 6.29
C PRO A 96 7.88 -5.18 7.45
N ALA A 97 7.84 -4.30 8.45
CA ALA A 97 6.90 -4.45 9.55
C ALA A 97 5.43 -4.34 9.08
N MET A 98 5.14 -3.49 8.10
CA MET A 98 3.82 -3.42 7.45
C MET A 98 3.51 -4.66 6.61
N GLN A 99 4.53 -5.32 6.06
CA GLN A 99 4.40 -6.55 5.28
C GLN A 99 4.15 -7.82 6.14
N THR A 100 3.90 -7.67 7.43
CA THR A 100 3.40 -8.76 8.29
C THR A 100 1.89 -9.00 8.12
N SER A 101 1.18 -8.13 7.40
CA SER A 101 -0.27 -8.26 7.14
C SER A 101 -0.72 -9.62 6.61
N PRO A 102 0.03 -10.38 5.77
CA PRO A 102 -0.40 -11.70 5.31
C PRO A 102 -0.65 -12.71 6.44
N ILE A 103 0.05 -12.61 7.57
CA ILE A 103 -0.24 -13.47 8.74
C ILE A 103 -1.65 -13.20 9.26
N TYR A 104 -1.98 -11.92 9.47
CA TYR A 104 -3.31 -11.53 9.96
C TYR A 104 -4.39 -11.92 8.98
N VAL A 105 -4.15 -11.74 7.67
CA VAL A 105 -5.09 -12.16 6.63
C VAL A 105 -5.30 -13.67 6.65
N ALA A 106 -4.23 -14.47 6.72
CA ALA A 106 -4.31 -15.92 6.73
C ALA A 106 -5.09 -16.44 7.95
N LEU A 107 -4.77 -15.93 9.14
CA LEU A 107 -5.44 -16.32 10.39
C LEU A 107 -6.92 -15.93 10.39
N LEU A 108 -7.22 -14.69 9.99
CA LEU A 108 -8.59 -14.19 10.00
C LEU A 108 -9.42 -14.79 8.86
N ALA A 109 -8.84 -15.06 7.69
CA ALA A 109 -9.53 -15.74 6.59
C ALA A 109 -9.89 -17.18 6.96
N TRP A 110 -9.01 -17.89 7.64
CA TRP A 110 -9.32 -19.21 8.19
C TRP A 110 -10.46 -19.14 9.22
N LEU A 111 -10.40 -18.17 10.13
CA LEU A 111 -11.40 -18.02 11.20
C LEU A 111 -12.78 -17.57 10.70
N ILE A 112 -12.81 -16.61 9.76
CA ILE A 112 -14.05 -15.94 9.33
C ILE A 112 -14.68 -16.63 8.12
N PHE A 113 -13.87 -17.03 7.13
CA PHE A 113 -14.35 -17.62 5.87
C PHE A 113 -14.16 -19.13 5.80
N GLY A 114 -13.50 -19.74 6.80
CA GLY A 114 -13.18 -21.17 6.76
C GLY A 114 -12.20 -21.54 5.64
N GLU A 115 -11.43 -20.59 5.13
CA GLU A 115 -10.42 -20.86 4.10
C GLU A 115 -9.40 -21.88 4.62
N SER A 116 -9.45 -23.11 4.11
CA SER A 116 -8.45 -24.14 4.46
C SER A 116 -7.17 -23.89 3.66
N LEU A 117 -6.13 -23.50 4.36
CA LEU A 117 -4.79 -23.36 3.78
C LEU A 117 -4.05 -24.70 3.92
N SER A 118 -3.52 -25.21 2.81
CA SER A 118 -2.62 -26.37 2.85
C SER A 118 -1.31 -26.02 3.56
N ALA A 119 -0.55 -27.03 4.00
CA ALA A 119 0.75 -26.83 4.63
C ALA A 119 1.71 -25.99 3.74
N TRP A 120 1.64 -26.14 2.42
CA TRP A 120 2.43 -25.35 1.46
C TRP A 120 2.04 -23.86 1.45
N HIS A 121 0.75 -23.55 1.60
CA HIS A 121 0.27 -22.18 1.70
C HIS A 121 0.75 -21.52 3.00
N TRP A 122 0.67 -22.23 4.13
CA TRP A 122 1.23 -21.77 5.40
C TRP A 122 2.74 -21.54 5.30
N LEU A 123 3.48 -22.45 4.67
CA LEU A 123 4.91 -22.28 4.42
C LEU A 123 5.19 -21.02 3.59
N ALA A 124 4.42 -20.77 2.53
CA ALA A 124 4.56 -19.55 1.71
C ALA A 124 4.32 -18.26 2.52
N VAL A 125 3.28 -18.23 3.36
CA VAL A 125 2.99 -17.10 4.27
C VAL A 125 4.15 -16.90 5.26
N MET A 126 4.64 -17.97 5.89
CA MET A 126 5.74 -17.91 6.85
C MET A 126 7.05 -17.45 6.20
N LEU A 127 7.35 -17.89 4.97
CA LEU A 127 8.52 -17.45 4.22
C LEU A 127 8.41 -15.97 3.81
N ALA A 128 7.27 -15.51 3.35
CA ALA A 128 7.05 -14.12 3.00
C ALA A 128 7.23 -13.20 4.20
N VAL A 129 6.67 -13.57 5.35
CA VAL A 129 6.80 -12.82 6.59
C VAL A 129 8.19 -12.94 7.19
N GLY A 130 8.78 -14.13 7.21
CA GLY A 130 10.15 -14.35 7.67
C GLY A 130 11.16 -13.53 6.85
N GLY A 131 11.01 -13.50 5.53
CA GLY A 131 11.80 -12.66 4.63
C GLY A 131 11.62 -11.16 4.94
N SER A 132 10.39 -10.73 5.22
CA SER A 132 10.12 -9.35 5.60
C SER A 132 10.77 -8.97 6.94
N ILE A 133 10.72 -9.85 7.94
CA ILE A 133 11.38 -9.65 9.23
C ILE A 133 12.90 -9.64 9.07
N LEU A 134 13.46 -10.59 8.33
CA LEU A 134 14.90 -10.66 8.07
C LEU A 134 15.42 -9.41 7.37
N SER A 135 14.68 -8.87 6.40
CA SER A 135 15.07 -7.63 5.72
C SER A 135 15.00 -6.40 6.63
N SER A 136 14.30 -6.47 7.77
CA SER A 136 14.22 -5.38 8.77
C SER A 136 15.29 -5.46 9.87
N VAL A 137 16.00 -6.60 9.99
CA VAL A 137 17.09 -6.76 10.94
C VAL A 137 18.34 -6.12 10.36
N THR A 138 18.59 -4.85 10.66
CA THR A 138 19.91 -4.25 10.42
C THR A 138 20.87 -4.73 11.49
N VAL A 139 21.98 -5.34 11.07
CA VAL A 139 23.13 -5.56 11.94
C VAL A 139 23.59 -4.19 12.43
N GLY A 140 23.36 -3.90 13.70
CA GLY A 140 23.78 -2.65 14.32
C GLY A 140 25.27 -2.47 14.13
N SER A 141 25.68 -1.28 13.69
CA SER A 141 27.09 -0.84 13.71
C SER A 141 27.70 -1.16 15.06
N ALA A 142 28.92 -1.71 15.04
CA ALA A 142 29.68 -2.13 16.20
C ALA A 142 29.59 -1.10 17.36
N GLY A 143 28.93 -1.46 18.45
CA GLY A 143 28.83 -0.62 19.65
C GLY A 143 27.53 -0.71 20.45
N SER A 144 26.43 -1.17 19.88
CA SER A 144 25.21 -1.43 20.65
C SER A 144 25.03 -2.95 20.81
N THR A 145 25.13 -3.42 22.03
CA THR A 145 24.71 -4.76 22.46
C THR A 145 23.35 -5.05 21.85
N GLY A 146 23.28 -6.13 21.04
CA GLY A 146 22.10 -6.57 20.28
C GLY A 146 20.88 -6.92 21.13
N ARG A 147 20.36 -5.96 21.85
CA ARG A 147 19.08 -6.03 22.53
C ARG A 147 18.00 -5.67 21.52
N LEU A 148 17.17 -6.64 21.19
CA LEU A 148 15.86 -6.39 20.58
C LEU A 148 15.06 -5.50 21.54
N VAL A 149 15.23 -4.19 21.44
CA VAL A 149 14.42 -3.23 22.18
C VAL A 149 13.07 -3.22 21.48
N PHE A 150 12.09 -3.85 22.08
CA PHE A 150 10.70 -3.80 21.66
C PHE A 150 10.23 -2.35 21.82
N GLN A 151 10.36 -1.57 20.77
CA GLN A 151 9.89 -0.17 20.80
C GLN A 151 8.36 -0.19 20.64
N PRO A 152 7.61 0.63 21.46
CA PRO A 152 6.15 0.75 21.32
C PRO A 152 5.72 1.16 19.90
N LEU A 153 6.63 1.67 19.12
CA LEU A 153 6.51 1.99 17.70
C LEU A 153 6.14 0.77 16.83
N PHE A 154 6.62 -0.44 17.16
CA PHE A 154 6.25 -1.67 16.47
C PHE A 154 4.78 -2.06 16.66
N LEU A 155 4.16 -1.69 17.78
CA LEU A 155 2.73 -1.91 18.00
C LEU A 155 1.88 -1.09 17.02
N LEU A 156 2.29 0.13 16.68
CA LEU A 156 1.61 0.94 15.67
C LEU A 156 1.73 0.35 14.27
N LEU A 157 2.89 -0.24 13.94
CA LEU A 157 3.08 -0.92 12.66
C LEU A 157 2.26 -2.21 12.59
N ALA A 158 2.21 -2.98 13.68
CA ALA A 158 1.37 -4.16 13.78
C ALA A 158 -0.13 -3.80 13.65
N LEU A 159 -0.57 -2.69 14.27
CA LEU A 159 -1.91 -2.16 14.08
C LEU A 159 -2.16 -1.77 12.62
N GLY A 160 -1.22 -1.08 11.97
CA GLY A 160 -1.32 -0.75 10.54
C GLY A 160 -1.45 -2.00 9.65
N ALA A 161 -0.68 -3.05 9.94
CA ALA A 161 -0.77 -4.33 9.24
C ALA A 161 -2.13 -5.03 9.48
N LEU A 162 -2.67 -4.95 10.70
CA LEU A 162 -4.00 -5.46 11.03
C LEU A 162 -5.10 -4.68 10.30
N LEU A 163 -5.03 -3.34 10.24
CA LEU A 163 -5.98 -2.51 9.49
C LEU A 163 -5.94 -2.85 7.99
N MET A 164 -4.75 -3.08 7.46
CA MET A 164 -4.58 -3.52 6.08
C MET A 164 -5.19 -4.91 5.84
N ALA A 165 -4.98 -5.85 6.76
CA ALA A 165 -5.61 -7.18 6.71
C ALA A 165 -7.13 -7.08 6.76
N SER A 166 -7.68 -6.29 7.69
CA SER A 166 -9.12 -6.06 7.83
C SER A 166 -9.72 -5.50 6.54
N SER A 167 -9.04 -4.57 5.86
CA SER A 167 -9.51 -4.03 4.58
C SER A 167 -9.60 -5.09 3.48
N GLN A 168 -8.65 -6.04 3.43
CA GLN A 168 -8.68 -7.16 2.48
C GLN A 168 -9.82 -8.15 2.78
N LEU A 169 -10.07 -8.43 4.06
CA LEU A 169 -11.15 -9.33 4.47
C LEU A 169 -12.54 -8.71 4.21
N ILE A 170 -12.73 -7.42 4.47
CA ILE A 170 -13.97 -6.73 4.10
C ILE A 170 -14.15 -6.76 2.58
N THR A 171 -13.08 -6.54 1.81
CA THR A 171 -13.13 -6.67 0.35
C THR A 171 -13.61 -8.07 -0.06
N LYS A 172 -13.08 -9.13 0.57
CA LYS A 172 -13.49 -10.52 0.31
C LYS A 172 -14.95 -10.76 0.65
N ALA A 173 -15.43 -10.16 1.75
CA ALA A 173 -16.81 -10.33 2.21
C ALA A 173 -17.86 -9.73 1.26
N ILE A 174 -17.51 -8.65 0.55
CA ILE A 174 -18.47 -7.91 -0.31
C ILE A 174 -18.22 -8.12 -1.81
N ILE A 175 -17.30 -8.99 -2.19
CA ILE A 175 -16.86 -9.13 -3.59
C ILE A 175 -17.94 -9.68 -4.51
N ASP A 176 -18.88 -10.43 -3.96
CA ASP A 176 -20.02 -10.99 -4.71
C ASP A 176 -21.20 -10.01 -4.80
N ASP A 177 -21.26 -9.01 -3.93
CA ASP A 177 -22.33 -8.01 -3.88
C ASP A 177 -22.05 -6.79 -4.76
N LEU A 178 -20.78 -6.48 -4.99
CA LEU A 178 -20.34 -5.31 -5.75
C LEU A 178 -19.28 -5.68 -6.80
N SER A 179 -19.36 -5.05 -7.96
CA SER A 179 -18.29 -5.19 -8.95
C SER A 179 -16.95 -4.65 -8.44
N THR A 180 -15.85 -5.23 -8.90
CA THR A 180 -14.49 -4.77 -8.57
C THR A 180 -14.33 -3.25 -8.74
N LEU A 181 -14.89 -2.68 -9.81
CA LEU A 181 -14.81 -1.25 -10.09
C LEU A 181 -15.55 -0.41 -9.04
N HIS A 182 -16.75 -0.85 -8.61
CA HIS A 182 -17.51 -0.16 -7.58
C HIS A 182 -16.84 -0.25 -6.21
N ILE A 183 -16.29 -1.42 -5.83
CA ILE A 183 -15.53 -1.58 -4.57
C ILE A 183 -14.35 -0.61 -4.54
N VAL A 184 -13.54 -0.56 -5.59
CA VAL A 184 -12.36 0.33 -5.66
C VAL A 184 -12.77 1.79 -5.64
N SER A 185 -13.88 2.15 -6.30
CA SER A 185 -14.35 3.53 -6.33
C SER A 185 -14.89 3.98 -4.96
N ILE A 186 -15.78 3.19 -4.33
CA ILE A 186 -16.34 3.55 -3.02
C ILE A 186 -15.24 3.57 -1.95
N ARG A 187 -14.29 2.63 -1.99
CA ARG A 187 -13.09 2.67 -1.19
C ARG A 187 -12.31 3.98 -1.40
N GLY A 188 -12.18 4.43 -2.65
CA GLY A 188 -11.52 5.70 -2.99
C GLY A 188 -12.17 6.91 -2.31
N LEU A 189 -13.50 6.93 -2.20
CA LEU A 189 -14.22 7.95 -1.42
C LEU A 189 -13.92 7.86 0.08
N GLY A 190 -13.84 6.65 0.65
CA GLY A 190 -13.47 6.46 2.06
C GLY A 190 -12.09 7.00 2.36
N LEU A 191 -11.12 6.68 1.51
CA LEU A 191 -9.75 7.21 1.60
C LEU A 191 -9.75 8.74 1.50
N PHE A 192 -10.42 9.30 0.49
CA PHE A 192 -10.53 10.74 0.29
C PHE A 192 -11.14 11.44 1.51
N THR A 193 -12.21 10.90 2.08
CA THR A 193 -12.89 11.48 3.25
C THR A 193 -11.92 11.69 4.40
N VAL A 194 -11.16 10.66 4.79
CA VAL A 194 -10.20 10.76 5.90
C VAL A 194 -9.05 11.70 5.55
N MET A 195 -8.47 11.58 4.35
CA MET A 195 -7.34 12.44 3.94
C MET A 195 -7.75 13.91 3.86
N ALA A 196 -8.98 14.20 3.41
CA ALA A 196 -9.52 15.55 3.39
C ALA A 196 -9.74 16.09 4.81
N ILE A 197 -10.37 15.34 5.71
CA ILE A 197 -10.62 15.76 7.09
C ILE A 197 -9.30 16.07 7.83
N VAL A 198 -8.29 15.23 7.65
CA VAL A 198 -7.02 15.35 8.38
C VAL A 198 -6.09 16.40 7.78
N PHE A 199 -6.05 16.53 6.44
CA PHE A 199 -5.01 17.28 5.74
C PHE A 199 -5.53 18.48 4.91
N ALA A 200 -6.84 18.70 4.72
CA ALA A 200 -7.35 19.82 3.94
C ALA A 200 -7.21 21.17 4.67
N ARG A 201 -5.97 21.57 4.89
CA ARG A 201 -5.62 22.89 5.44
C ARG A 201 -5.29 23.87 4.30
N PRO A 202 -5.55 25.19 4.48
CA PRO A 202 -5.32 26.18 3.42
C PRO A 202 -3.90 26.13 2.86
N ASP A 203 -2.89 25.94 3.71
CA ASP A 203 -1.48 25.89 3.28
C ASP A 203 -1.17 24.61 2.46
N ALA A 204 -1.75 23.47 2.85
CA ALA A 204 -1.60 22.21 2.12
C ALA A 204 -2.25 22.31 0.74
N LEU A 205 -3.45 22.87 0.67
CA LEU A 205 -4.17 23.11 -0.61
C LEU A 205 -3.42 24.08 -1.52
N ARG A 206 -2.91 25.20 -0.98
CA ARG A 206 -2.12 26.16 -1.75
C ARG A 206 -0.83 25.55 -2.29
N THR A 207 -0.15 24.76 -1.47
CA THR A 207 1.10 24.09 -1.86
C THR A 207 0.84 23.02 -2.90
N LEU A 208 -0.21 22.22 -2.74
CA LEU A 208 -0.64 21.25 -3.75
C LEU A 208 -0.97 21.95 -5.08
N GLY A 209 -1.77 23.01 -5.04
CA GLY A 209 -2.12 23.78 -6.24
C GLY A 209 -0.90 24.36 -6.96
N LYS A 210 0.10 24.88 -6.22
CA LYS A 210 1.36 25.34 -6.81
C LYS A 210 2.15 24.19 -7.43
N PHE A 211 2.15 23.02 -6.83
CA PHE A 211 2.85 21.86 -7.33
C PHE A 211 2.23 21.31 -8.63
N LEU A 212 0.90 21.20 -8.67
CA LEU A 212 0.15 20.75 -9.86
C LEU A 212 0.28 21.68 -11.05
N LYS A 213 0.58 22.97 -10.84
CA LYS A 213 0.86 23.92 -11.92
C LYS A 213 2.27 23.78 -12.51
N GLN A 214 3.15 22.94 -11.93
CA GLN A 214 4.51 22.75 -12.44
C GLN A 214 4.56 21.64 -13.50
N PRO A 215 4.72 21.95 -14.80
CA PRO A 215 4.60 20.96 -15.88
C PRO A 215 5.63 19.84 -15.82
N LYS A 216 6.79 20.09 -15.17
CA LYS A 216 7.84 19.08 -15.00
C LYS A 216 7.60 18.13 -13.81
N LYS A 217 6.77 18.52 -12.83
CA LYS A 217 6.56 17.76 -11.61
C LYS A 217 5.15 17.15 -11.53
N ALA A 218 4.14 17.87 -12.02
CA ALA A 218 2.75 17.44 -11.97
C ALA A 218 2.52 16.04 -12.59
N PRO A 219 3.06 15.69 -13.76
CA PRO A 219 2.84 14.37 -14.35
C PRO A 219 3.27 13.21 -13.43
N TRP A 220 4.37 13.39 -12.69
CA TRP A 220 4.86 12.35 -11.78
C TRP A 220 3.85 12.01 -10.69
N ILE A 221 3.27 13.03 -10.03
CA ILE A 221 2.30 12.80 -8.95
C ILE A 221 0.93 12.37 -9.51
N ILE A 222 0.52 12.87 -10.68
CA ILE A 222 -0.75 12.47 -11.30
C ILE A 222 -0.73 11.00 -11.69
N VAL A 223 0.34 10.52 -12.30
CA VAL A 223 0.46 9.14 -12.75
C VAL A 223 0.69 8.22 -11.55
N ALA A 224 1.67 8.55 -10.69
CA ALA A 224 2.07 7.66 -9.60
C ALA A 224 1.04 7.58 -8.48
N GLU A 225 0.38 8.68 -8.11
CA GLU A 225 -0.58 8.70 -7.01
C GLU A 225 -2.04 8.74 -7.46
N GLY A 226 -2.28 8.97 -8.74
CA GLY A 226 -3.62 8.93 -9.33
C GLY A 226 -3.88 7.63 -10.06
N VAL A 227 -3.34 7.52 -11.28
CA VAL A 227 -3.66 6.43 -12.21
C VAL A 227 -3.15 5.07 -11.72
N MET A 228 -1.88 4.99 -11.29
CA MET A 228 -1.28 3.70 -10.92
C MET A 228 -1.92 3.06 -9.69
N PRO A 229 -2.14 3.76 -8.56
CA PRO A 229 -2.79 3.15 -7.39
C PRO A 229 -4.22 2.71 -7.67
N PHE A 230 -4.98 3.47 -8.47
CA PHE A 230 -6.34 3.05 -8.84
C PHE A 230 -6.32 1.71 -9.59
N ASN A 231 -5.45 1.56 -10.61
CA ASN A 231 -5.28 0.31 -11.33
C ASN A 231 -4.69 -0.80 -10.44
N GLY A 232 -3.74 -0.49 -9.57
CA GLY A 232 -3.20 -1.43 -8.59
C GLY A 232 -4.30 -2.00 -7.68
N HIS A 233 -5.23 -1.14 -7.22
CA HIS A 233 -6.36 -1.61 -6.42
C HIS A 233 -7.38 -2.42 -7.22
N LEU A 234 -7.59 -2.13 -8.51
CA LEU A 234 -8.40 -3.00 -9.38
C LEU A 234 -7.80 -4.40 -9.48
N LEU A 235 -6.48 -4.50 -9.66
CA LEU A 235 -5.77 -5.78 -9.75
C LEU A 235 -5.91 -6.61 -8.47
N ILE A 236 -5.67 -6.01 -7.30
CA ILE A 236 -5.76 -6.74 -6.03
C ILE A 236 -7.20 -7.13 -5.69
N THR A 237 -8.17 -6.24 -5.92
CA THR A 237 -9.58 -6.54 -5.68
C THR A 237 -10.08 -7.66 -6.60
N TYR A 238 -9.69 -7.64 -7.88
CA TYR A 238 -9.97 -8.74 -8.81
C TYR A 238 -9.35 -10.06 -8.33
N ALA A 239 -8.10 -10.02 -7.88
CA ALA A 239 -7.41 -11.22 -7.38
C ALA A 239 -8.10 -11.80 -6.13
N ILE A 240 -8.52 -10.96 -5.19
CA ILE A 240 -9.28 -11.35 -3.99
C ILE A 240 -10.62 -12.00 -4.36
N GLY A 241 -11.27 -11.51 -5.43
CA GLY A 241 -12.53 -12.07 -5.92
C GLY A 241 -12.41 -13.45 -6.57
N LYS A 242 -11.22 -13.81 -7.06
CA LYS A 242 -11.00 -15.06 -7.83
C LYS A 242 -10.11 -16.07 -7.12
N GLY A 243 -9.36 -15.65 -6.10
CA GLY A 243 -8.43 -16.51 -5.37
C GLY A 243 -8.63 -16.46 -3.85
N PRO A 244 -7.97 -17.38 -3.12
CA PRO A 244 -7.92 -17.32 -1.66
C PRO A 244 -7.25 -16.03 -1.20
N VAL A 245 -7.93 -15.29 -0.31
CA VAL A 245 -7.44 -13.96 0.13
C VAL A 245 -6.08 -14.04 0.82
N ALA A 246 -5.82 -15.13 1.53
CA ALA A 246 -4.54 -15.39 2.19
C ALA A 246 -3.38 -15.51 1.19
N LEU A 247 -3.59 -16.22 0.06
CA LEU A 247 -2.57 -16.35 -0.98
C LEU A 247 -2.35 -15.05 -1.74
N VAL A 248 -3.42 -14.34 -2.05
CA VAL A 248 -3.34 -13.03 -2.70
C VAL A 248 -2.54 -12.06 -1.84
N SER A 249 -2.78 -12.05 -0.53
CA SER A 249 -2.03 -11.24 0.43
C SER A 249 -0.55 -11.66 0.51
N ALA A 250 -0.26 -12.97 0.53
CA ALA A 250 1.11 -13.48 0.55
C ALA A 250 1.90 -13.09 -0.72
N LEU A 251 1.26 -13.15 -1.91
CA LEU A 251 1.85 -12.69 -3.17
C LEU A 251 2.14 -11.18 -3.15
N GLY A 252 1.29 -10.39 -2.47
CA GLY A 252 1.55 -8.97 -2.20
C GLY A 252 2.85 -8.73 -1.43
N GLY A 253 3.28 -9.68 -0.61
CA GLY A 253 4.56 -9.69 0.11
C GLY A 253 5.81 -9.69 -0.81
N ALA A 254 5.65 -9.93 -2.12
CA ALA A 254 6.74 -9.81 -3.10
C ALA A 254 7.16 -8.35 -3.39
N ARG A 255 6.43 -7.34 -2.89
CA ARG A 255 6.73 -5.91 -3.13
C ARG A 255 8.19 -5.51 -2.82
N PRO A 256 8.82 -5.92 -1.71
CA PRO A 256 10.23 -5.59 -1.45
C PRO A 256 11.18 -6.10 -2.54
N ILE A 257 10.92 -7.29 -3.08
CA ILE A 257 11.73 -7.89 -4.16
C ILE A 257 11.64 -7.00 -5.42
N PHE A 258 10.43 -6.57 -5.80
CA PHE A 258 10.25 -5.68 -6.94
C PHE A 258 10.86 -4.30 -6.71
N VAL A 259 10.73 -3.72 -5.51
CA VAL A 259 11.38 -2.44 -5.17
C VAL A 259 12.89 -2.57 -5.32
N PHE A 260 13.49 -3.61 -4.75
CA PHE A 260 14.93 -3.84 -4.85
C PHE A 260 15.37 -4.01 -6.30
N SER A 261 14.70 -4.88 -7.06
CA SER A 261 15.02 -5.16 -8.47
C SER A 261 14.91 -3.90 -9.34
N LEU A 262 13.82 -3.13 -9.18
CA LEU A 262 13.61 -1.89 -9.92
C LEU A 262 14.63 -0.81 -9.53
N THR A 263 15.00 -0.73 -8.25
CA THR A 263 16.02 0.22 -7.79
C THR A 263 17.39 -0.15 -8.36
N ALA A 264 17.77 -1.43 -8.34
CA ALA A 264 19.02 -1.92 -8.93
C ALA A 264 19.08 -1.65 -10.43
N LEU A 265 18.00 -2.01 -11.16
CA LEU A 265 17.88 -1.75 -12.59
C LEU A 265 17.91 -0.25 -12.92
N GLY A 266 17.20 0.57 -12.14
CA GLY A 266 17.17 2.03 -12.29
C GLY A 266 18.55 2.66 -12.05
N THR A 267 19.30 2.17 -11.08
CA THR A 267 20.67 2.64 -10.80
C THR A 267 21.60 2.34 -11.97
N TRP A 268 21.40 1.21 -12.64
CA TRP A 268 22.20 0.79 -13.79
C TRP A 268 21.81 1.52 -15.08
N LEU A 269 20.50 1.64 -15.36
CA LEU A 269 19.99 2.23 -16.62
C LEU A 269 19.86 3.76 -16.58
N ALA A 270 19.53 4.34 -15.43
CA ALA A 270 19.22 5.75 -15.28
C ALA A 270 19.64 6.30 -13.90
N PRO A 271 20.97 6.39 -13.64
CA PRO A 271 21.50 6.76 -12.31
C PRO A 271 21.06 8.14 -11.84
N LYS A 272 20.64 9.03 -12.74
CA LYS A 272 20.07 10.37 -12.41
C LYS A 272 18.62 10.33 -11.91
N LEU A 273 17.92 9.21 -12.07
CA LEU A 273 16.52 9.04 -11.65
C LEU A 273 16.37 8.34 -10.30
N VAL A 274 17.40 7.66 -9.83
CA VAL A 274 17.38 6.88 -8.60
C VAL A 274 18.12 7.64 -7.50
N PHE A 275 17.40 7.94 -6.41
CA PHE A 275 17.90 8.75 -5.27
C PHE A 275 18.57 7.92 -4.17
N GLU A 276 18.73 6.62 -4.34
CA GLU A 276 19.48 5.78 -3.41
C GLU A 276 20.93 5.62 -3.87
N LYS A 277 21.85 6.13 -3.05
CA LYS A 277 23.26 5.71 -3.15
C LYS A 277 23.36 4.33 -2.50
N PHE A 278 23.40 3.28 -3.31
CA PHE A 278 23.78 1.97 -2.80
C PHE A 278 25.18 2.05 -2.20
N THR A 279 25.27 1.95 -0.89
CA THR A 279 26.54 1.67 -0.23
C THR A 279 26.83 0.18 -0.49
N ARG A 280 28.11 -0.17 -0.77
CA ARG A 280 28.53 -1.57 -1.05
C ARG A 280 28.07 -2.58 0.01
N VAL A 281 27.77 -2.13 1.22
CA VAL A 281 27.25 -2.95 2.32
C VAL A 281 25.78 -3.34 2.10
N SER A 282 24.95 -2.52 1.42
CA SER A 282 23.55 -2.85 1.15
C SER A 282 23.33 -3.82 -0.02
N MET A 283 24.40 -4.21 -0.73
CA MET A 283 24.36 -5.22 -1.80
C MET A 283 24.74 -6.62 -1.30
N LEU A 284 25.24 -6.75 -0.07
CA LEU A 284 25.71 -8.02 0.50
C LEU A 284 24.76 -8.58 1.59
N LEU A 285 23.70 -7.87 1.92
CA LEU A 285 22.59 -8.27 2.79
C LEU A 285 21.32 -8.47 1.97
#